data_253d2b589d13afbf35494d086ab126d5
#
_entry.id   253d2b589d13afbf35494d086ab126d5
#
_cell.length_a   1.000
_cell.length_b   1.000
_cell.length_c   1.000
_cell.angle_alpha   90.00
_cell.angle_beta   90.00
_cell.angle_gamma   90.00
#
_symmetry.space_group_name_H-M   'P 1'
#
loop_
_entity.id
_entity.type
_entity.pdbx_description
1 polymer ?
#
loop_
_entity_poly.entity_id
_entity_poly.type
_entity_poly.pdbx_seq_one_letter_code
_entity_poly.pdbx_strand_id
1 'polypeptide(L)'
;MDPMHKNHIPFGASTCYTSKNYKVVTSDEFLDLLISKGCYFAWYFHYMPVGMGASTELLLTPDQRAYMKDRVREIRGLTGGKEIFAIDFQNDGEFTDGCIAGGKLYCHINAAGDVEPCVFIHYSGANIREKSFLECLQQPLFLEYRKGQP
;
A
#
# COMPACT_ATOMS: atom_id res chain seq x y z
N MET A 1 -16.77 -2.40 11.35
CA MET A 1 -15.98 -3.58 11.78
C MET A 1 -16.87 -4.62 12.45
N ASP A 2 -17.64 -4.30 13.49
CA ASP A 2 -18.44 -5.29 14.23
C ASP A 2 -19.41 -6.15 13.40
N PRO A 3 -20.13 -5.62 12.38
CA PRO A 3 -20.96 -6.46 11.51
C PRO A 3 -20.17 -7.48 10.68
N MET A 4 -18.97 -7.13 10.23
CA MET A 4 -18.11 -8.04 9.47
C MET A 4 -17.60 -9.16 10.37
N HIS A 5 -17.12 -8.82 11.56
CA HIS A 5 -16.66 -9.78 12.55
C HIS A 5 -17.76 -10.79 12.94
N LYS A 6 -18.97 -10.29 13.23
CA LYS A 6 -20.14 -11.13 13.57
C LYS A 6 -20.55 -12.09 12.44
N ASN A 7 -20.31 -11.73 11.19
CA ASN A 7 -20.65 -12.56 10.04
C ASN A 7 -19.46 -13.35 9.49
N HIS A 8 -18.35 -13.42 10.24
CA HIS A 8 -17.11 -14.12 9.85
C HIS A 8 -16.55 -13.68 8.50
N ILE A 9 -16.73 -12.40 8.14
CA ILE A 9 -16.17 -11.82 6.92
C ILE A 9 -14.74 -11.37 7.24
N PRO A 10 -13.70 -11.93 6.56
CA PRO A 10 -12.33 -11.49 6.76
C PRO A 10 -12.17 -10.04 6.32
N PHE A 11 -11.55 -9.21 7.15
CA PHE A 11 -11.26 -7.81 6.84
C PHE A 11 -10.00 -7.33 7.56
N GLY A 12 -9.49 -6.19 7.12
CA GLY A 12 -8.35 -5.53 7.75
C GLY A 12 -8.50 -4.01 7.73
N ALA A 13 -7.49 -3.33 8.21
CA ALA A 13 -7.41 -1.88 8.21
C ALA A 13 -6.35 -1.40 7.22
N SER A 14 -6.69 -0.43 6.38
CA SER A 14 -5.74 0.31 5.55
C SER A 14 -5.41 1.63 6.25
N THR A 15 -4.13 1.89 6.47
CA THR A 15 -3.67 3.01 7.28
C THR A 15 -2.57 3.79 6.56
N CYS A 16 -2.84 5.06 6.26
CA CYS A 16 -1.80 5.96 5.77
C CYS A 16 -1.01 6.51 6.96
N TYR A 17 0.32 6.36 6.92
CA TYR A 17 1.20 6.91 7.93
C TYR A 17 2.05 8.07 7.39
N THR A 18 2.36 9.00 8.27
CA THR A 18 3.04 10.27 8.01
C THR A 18 4.13 10.48 9.05
N SER A 19 4.95 11.52 8.87
CA SER A 19 5.92 11.97 9.88
C SER A 19 5.30 12.24 11.25
N LYS A 20 3.97 12.44 11.34
CA LYS A 20 3.29 12.85 12.57
C LYS A 20 2.56 11.72 13.31
N ASN A 21 2.20 10.63 12.61
CA ASN A 21 1.39 9.57 13.20
C ASN A 21 2.03 8.17 13.17
N TYR A 22 3.19 7.99 12.55
CA TYR A 22 3.82 6.68 12.32
C TYR A 22 3.98 5.84 13.60
N LYS A 23 4.31 6.45 14.73
CA LYS A 23 4.39 5.74 16.02
C LYS A 23 3.04 5.34 16.57
N VAL A 24 2.03 6.20 16.40
CA VAL A 24 0.67 5.95 16.90
C VAL A 24 0.03 4.78 16.17
N VAL A 25 0.10 4.79 14.83
CA VAL A 25 -0.54 3.74 14.00
C VAL A 25 0.16 2.38 14.07
N THR A 26 1.35 2.32 14.66
CA THR A 26 2.09 1.07 14.92
C THR A 26 2.27 0.76 16.40
N SER A 27 1.63 1.53 17.27
CA SER A 27 1.68 1.27 18.71
C SER A 27 0.93 -0.01 19.06
N ASP A 28 1.30 -0.60 20.19
CA ASP A 28 0.63 -1.82 20.68
C ASP A 28 -0.85 -1.57 20.95
N GLU A 29 -1.19 -0.41 21.51
CA GLU A 29 -2.57 -0.03 21.79
C GLU A 29 -3.43 0.04 20.51
N PHE A 30 -2.87 0.60 19.41
CA PHE A 30 -3.58 0.66 18.16
C PHE A 30 -3.75 -0.72 17.52
N LEU A 31 -2.71 -1.55 17.57
CA LEU A 31 -2.76 -2.92 17.06
C LEU A 31 -3.76 -3.78 17.86
N ASP A 32 -3.72 -3.69 19.18
CA ASP A 32 -4.64 -4.43 20.06
C ASP A 32 -6.10 -3.98 19.84
N LEU A 33 -6.33 -2.69 19.55
CA LEU A 33 -7.63 -2.20 19.12
C LEU A 33 -8.07 -2.87 17.82
N LEU A 34 -7.22 -2.94 16.78
CA LEU A 34 -7.56 -3.59 15.51
C LEU A 34 -7.86 -5.07 15.70
N ILE A 35 -7.03 -5.78 16.48
CA ILE A 35 -7.21 -7.20 16.80
C ILE A 35 -8.54 -7.41 17.55
N SER A 36 -8.84 -6.58 18.56
CA SER A 36 -10.10 -6.66 19.31
C SER A 36 -11.34 -6.44 18.46
N LYS A 37 -11.19 -5.73 17.32
CA LYS A 37 -12.26 -5.53 16.33
C LYS A 37 -12.34 -6.65 15.29
N GLY A 38 -11.45 -7.64 15.36
CA GLY A 38 -11.42 -8.79 14.45
C GLY A 38 -10.71 -8.51 13.14
N CYS A 39 -9.80 -7.54 13.07
CA CYS A 39 -8.97 -7.31 11.90
C CYS A 39 -7.92 -8.42 11.77
N TYR A 40 -7.84 -9.03 10.59
CA TYR A 40 -6.83 -10.04 10.25
C TYR A 40 -5.52 -9.43 9.73
N PHE A 41 -5.58 -8.23 9.16
CA PHE A 41 -4.39 -7.55 8.65
C PHE A 41 -4.44 -6.05 8.86
N ALA A 42 -3.26 -5.44 8.99
CA ALA A 42 -3.02 -4.00 8.98
C ALA A 42 -2.16 -3.66 7.75
N TRP A 43 -2.73 -2.93 6.81
CA TRP A 43 -2.06 -2.55 5.58
C TRP A 43 -1.60 -1.10 5.69
N TYR A 44 -0.29 -0.90 5.73
CA TYR A 44 0.36 0.38 5.87
C TYR A 44 0.77 0.96 4.53
N PHE A 45 0.46 2.23 4.34
CA PHE A 45 0.92 3.04 3.19
C PHE A 45 1.58 4.29 3.72
N HIS A 46 2.79 4.58 3.30
CA HIS A 46 3.34 5.87 3.65
C HIS A 46 2.72 6.98 2.79
N TYR A 47 2.60 8.16 3.38
CA TYR A 47 2.03 9.31 2.71
C TYR A 47 2.86 9.69 1.48
N MET A 48 2.17 9.82 0.34
CA MET A 48 2.73 10.31 -0.93
C MET A 48 2.18 11.71 -1.22
N PRO A 49 3.02 12.72 -1.45
CA PRO A 49 2.59 14.12 -1.63
C PRO A 49 2.10 14.37 -3.05
N VAL A 50 1.04 13.67 -3.46
CA VAL A 50 0.38 13.83 -4.77
C VAL A 50 -1.03 14.37 -4.61
N GLY A 51 -1.51 15.07 -5.63
CA GLY A 51 -2.84 15.67 -5.65
C GLY A 51 -2.90 17.07 -5.05
N MET A 52 -4.12 17.57 -4.94
CA MET A 52 -4.40 18.91 -4.44
C MET A 52 -4.15 19.00 -2.92
N GLY A 53 -3.42 20.01 -2.46
CA GLY A 53 -3.12 20.18 -1.03
C GLY A 53 -2.03 19.25 -0.49
N ALA A 54 -1.23 18.64 -1.37
CA ALA A 54 -0.08 17.84 -0.95
C ALA A 54 0.88 18.65 -0.06
N SER A 55 1.32 18.07 1.08
CA SER A 55 2.21 18.71 2.04
C SER A 55 3.48 17.91 2.24
N THR A 56 4.63 18.52 1.96
CA THR A 56 5.94 17.91 2.20
C THR A 56 6.28 17.74 3.68
N GLU A 57 5.61 18.49 4.57
CA GLU A 57 5.79 18.36 6.02
C GLU A 57 5.32 17.01 6.58
N LEU A 58 4.48 16.29 5.83
CA LEU A 58 3.99 14.98 6.20
C LEU A 58 4.90 13.84 5.73
N LEU A 59 5.92 14.15 4.93
CA LEU A 59 6.90 13.15 4.49
C LEU A 59 7.70 12.62 5.67
N LEU A 60 7.99 11.33 5.61
CA LEU A 60 8.84 10.69 6.61
C LEU A 60 10.31 11.01 6.36
N THR A 61 11.05 11.20 7.44
CA THR A 61 12.52 11.21 7.40
C THR A 61 13.06 9.79 7.13
N PRO A 62 14.34 9.66 6.71
CA PRO A 62 14.96 8.34 6.59
C PRO A 62 14.87 7.50 7.86
N ASP A 63 15.10 8.09 9.04
CA ASP A 63 15.03 7.41 10.34
C ASP A 63 13.62 6.92 10.66
N GLN A 64 12.60 7.73 10.33
CA GLN A 64 11.21 7.33 10.52
C GLN A 64 10.82 6.17 9.60
N ARG A 65 11.35 6.13 8.37
CA ARG A 65 11.14 5.00 7.46
C ARG A 65 11.84 3.73 7.96
N ALA A 66 13.06 3.87 8.45
CA ALA A 66 13.78 2.75 9.08
C ALA A 66 13.01 2.19 10.28
N TYR A 67 12.53 3.07 11.17
CA TYR A 67 11.65 2.68 12.28
C TYR A 67 10.43 1.89 11.81
N MET A 68 9.71 2.37 10.78
CA MET A 68 8.53 1.68 10.26
C MET A 68 8.86 0.28 9.74
N LYS A 69 9.95 0.16 8.98
CA LYS A 69 10.42 -1.13 8.46
C LYS A 69 10.71 -2.13 9.60
N ASP A 70 11.43 -1.70 10.62
CA ASP A 70 11.80 -2.54 11.76
C ASP A 70 10.55 -2.89 12.61
N ARG A 71 9.69 -1.91 12.85
CA ARG A 71 8.46 -2.13 13.63
C ARG A 71 7.49 -3.08 12.96
N VAL A 72 7.31 -2.98 11.64
CA VAL A 72 6.47 -3.93 10.89
C VAL A 72 7.05 -5.34 10.92
N ARG A 73 8.37 -5.49 10.86
CA ARG A 73 9.03 -6.79 11.03
C ARG A 73 8.82 -7.38 12.43
N GLU A 74 8.90 -6.54 13.47
CA GLU A 74 8.61 -6.93 14.85
C GLU A 74 7.17 -7.41 15.00
N ILE A 75 6.19 -6.67 14.46
CA ILE A 75 4.76 -7.05 14.47
C ILE A 75 4.56 -8.42 13.81
N ARG A 76 5.27 -8.72 12.72
CA ARG A 76 5.23 -10.00 12.00
C ARG A 76 6.01 -11.11 12.70
N GLY A 77 6.77 -10.82 13.75
CA GLY A 77 7.69 -11.75 14.37
C GLY A 77 7.07 -13.11 14.68
N LEU A 78 7.83 -14.20 14.39
CA LEU A 78 7.38 -15.58 14.62
C LEU A 78 7.26 -15.91 16.11
N THR A 79 7.96 -15.17 16.98
CA THR A 79 7.92 -15.31 18.43
C THR A 79 7.66 -13.93 19.05
N GLY A 80 6.50 -13.77 19.65
CA GLY A 80 6.10 -12.49 20.28
C GLY A 80 5.52 -11.44 19.35
N GLY A 81 5.21 -11.78 18.09
CA GLY A 81 4.46 -10.92 17.18
C GLY A 81 3.00 -10.76 17.60
N LYS A 82 2.31 -9.83 16.96
CA LYS A 82 0.86 -9.62 17.19
C LYS A 82 0.04 -10.58 16.33
N GLU A 83 -1.17 -10.90 16.77
CA GLU A 83 -2.15 -11.73 16.04
C GLU A 83 -2.81 -10.95 14.88
N ILE A 84 -2.01 -10.19 14.14
CA ILE A 84 -2.42 -9.41 12.97
C ILE A 84 -1.30 -9.43 11.92
N PHE A 85 -1.66 -9.69 10.66
CA PHE A 85 -0.67 -9.68 9.58
C PHE A 85 -0.43 -8.23 9.12
N ALA A 86 0.76 -7.69 9.39
CA ALA A 86 1.15 -6.36 8.97
C ALA A 86 1.74 -6.39 7.54
N ILE A 87 1.30 -5.49 6.68
CA ILE A 87 1.80 -5.29 5.31
C ILE A 87 2.26 -3.84 5.22
N ASP A 88 3.49 -3.59 4.77
CA ASP A 88 3.99 -2.23 4.49
C ASP A 88 4.26 -2.11 2.99
N PHE A 89 3.30 -1.53 2.27
CA PHE A 89 3.28 -1.53 0.81
C PHE A 89 4.57 -1.02 0.16
N GLN A 90 5.17 0.03 0.71
CA GLN A 90 6.38 0.62 0.13
C GLN A 90 7.69 0.00 0.65
N ASN A 91 7.71 -0.52 1.88
CA ASN A 91 8.91 -1.12 2.45
C ASN A 91 9.04 -2.62 2.14
N ASP A 92 7.96 -3.27 1.73
CA ASP A 92 7.94 -4.70 1.38
C ASP A 92 8.45 -5.00 -0.04
N GLY A 93 8.97 -4.01 -0.76
CA GLY A 93 9.53 -4.18 -2.10
C GLY A 93 10.64 -5.23 -2.18
N GLU A 94 11.36 -5.48 -1.09
CA GLU A 94 12.37 -6.56 -1.01
C GLU A 94 11.79 -7.97 -1.21
N PHE A 95 10.48 -8.17 -0.92
CA PHE A 95 9.80 -9.46 -1.10
C PHE A 95 9.16 -9.61 -2.47
N THR A 96 9.10 -8.54 -3.27
CA THR A 96 8.44 -8.51 -4.57
C THR A 96 9.39 -8.14 -5.72
N ASP A 97 10.69 -8.14 -5.45
CA ASP A 97 11.71 -7.73 -6.41
C ASP A 97 11.44 -6.31 -6.95
N GLY A 98 11.30 -5.37 -6.02
CA GLY A 98 11.05 -3.96 -6.28
C GLY A 98 9.58 -3.57 -6.41
N CYS A 99 9.30 -2.54 -7.18
CA CYS A 99 7.95 -1.99 -7.35
C CYS A 99 7.06 -2.94 -8.17
N ILE A 100 5.85 -3.19 -7.71
CA ILE A 100 4.86 -4.06 -8.38
C ILE A 100 4.00 -3.35 -9.44
N ALA A 101 4.18 -2.03 -9.62
CA ALA A 101 3.39 -1.19 -10.52
C ALA A 101 3.64 -1.47 -12.03
N GLY A 102 3.00 -0.71 -12.90
CA GLY A 102 3.16 -0.80 -14.35
C GLY A 102 2.69 -2.11 -14.96
N GLY A 103 1.70 -2.76 -14.33
CA GLY A 103 1.16 -4.04 -14.80
C GLY A 103 2.09 -5.23 -14.55
N LYS A 104 3.12 -5.11 -13.68
CA LYS A 104 3.92 -6.25 -13.21
C LYS A 104 3.03 -7.16 -12.34
N LEU A 105 2.53 -6.65 -11.23
CA LEU A 105 1.54 -7.31 -10.35
C LEU A 105 0.37 -6.37 -10.01
N TYR A 106 0.46 -5.10 -10.35
CA TYR A 106 -0.49 -4.07 -9.98
C TYR A 106 -0.56 -2.99 -11.06
N CYS A 107 -1.75 -2.47 -11.29
CA CYS A 107 -2.03 -1.23 -12.02
C CYS A 107 -3.25 -0.54 -11.39
N HIS A 108 -3.49 0.70 -11.78
CA HIS A 108 -4.66 1.48 -11.37
C HIS A 108 -5.56 1.75 -12.57
N ILE A 109 -6.87 1.67 -12.37
CA ILE A 109 -7.86 2.13 -13.36
C ILE A 109 -8.63 3.27 -12.72
N ASN A 110 -8.52 4.46 -13.31
CA ASN A 110 -9.19 5.64 -12.79
C ASN A 110 -10.68 5.69 -13.19
N ALA A 111 -11.41 6.69 -12.68
CA ALA A 111 -12.84 6.84 -12.95
C ALA A 111 -13.17 7.13 -14.45
N ALA A 112 -12.24 7.66 -15.22
CA ALA A 112 -12.38 7.86 -16.66
C ALA A 112 -12.14 6.58 -17.47
N GLY A 113 -11.58 5.54 -16.83
CA GLY A 113 -11.24 4.27 -17.47
C GLY A 113 -9.79 4.20 -17.96
N ASP A 114 -8.95 5.20 -17.68
CA ASP A 114 -7.55 5.17 -18.05
C ASP A 114 -6.79 4.16 -17.19
N VAL A 115 -5.92 3.38 -17.81
CA VAL A 115 -5.12 2.35 -17.14
C VAL A 115 -3.74 2.91 -16.84
N GLU A 116 -3.53 3.26 -15.59
CA GLU A 116 -2.34 3.94 -15.05
C GLU A 116 -1.37 2.95 -14.40
N PRO A 117 -0.05 3.21 -14.38
CA PRO A 117 0.90 2.33 -13.71
C PRO A 117 0.61 2.13 -12.23
N CYS A 118 0.19 3.19 -11.53
CA CYS A 118 -0.02 3.21 -10.09
C CYS A 118 -1.00 4.34 -9.74
N VAL A 119 -1.68 4.23 -8.62
CA VAL A 119 -2.57 5.27 -8.07
C VAL A 119 -1.88 6.62 -7.83
N PHE A 120 -0.56 6.66 -7.79
CA PHE A 120 0.25 7.88 -7.63
C PHE A 120 0.81 8.43 -8.95
N ILE A 121 0.60 7.75 -10.07
CA ILE A 121 1.13 8.12 -11.39
C ILE A 121 -0.04 8.23 -12.37
N HIS A 122 -0.48 9.45 -12.61
CA HIS A 122 -1.67 9.78 -13.42
C HIS A 122 -1.32 9.97 -14.90
N TYR A 123 -0.63 8.99 -15.51
CA TYR A 123 -0.33 8.93 -16.92
C TYR A 123 -0.81 7.61 -17.50
N SER A 124 -1.47 7.68 -18.65
CA SER A 124 -1.95 6.49 -19.35
C SER A 124 -1.85 6.65 -20.85
N GLY A 125 -1.52 5.58 -21.55
CA GLY A 125 -1.60 5.47 -23.00
C GLY A 125 -2.73 4.56 -23.48
N ALA A 126 -3.60 4.09 -22.55
CA ALA A 126 -4.68 3.17 -22.88
C ALA A 126 -5.88 3.33 -21.93
N ASN A 127 -7.09 3.15 -22.48
CA ASN A 127 -8.34 3.24 -21.75
C ASN A 127 -9.10 1.92 -21.87
N ILE A 128 -9.60 1.39 -20.73
CA ILE A 128 -10.30 0.09 -20.67
C ILE A 128 -11.67 0.12 -21.37
N ARG A 129 -12.21 1.30 -21.66
CA ARG A 129 -13.46 1.44 -22.43
C ARG A 129 -13.24 1.31 -23.93
N GLU A 130 -11.98 1.43 -24.39
CA GLU A 130 -11.59 1.41 -25.80
C GLU A 130 -10.84 0.13 -26.18
N LYS A 131 -10.14 -0.46 -25.21
CA LYS A 131 -9.28 -1.63 -25.40
C LYS A 131 -9.55 -2.67 -24.34
N SER A 132 -9.26 -3.93 -24.63
CA SER A 132 -9.28 -4.98 -23.60
C SER A 132 -8.23 -4.73 -22.52
N PHE A 133 -8.44 -5.26 -21.33
CA PHE A 133 -7.49 -5.11 -20.25
C PHE A 133 -6.09 -5.64 -20.60
N LEU A 134 -6.03 -6.76 -21.32
CA LEU A 134 -4.74 -7.33 -21.75
C LEU A 134 -4.00 -6.40 -22.74
N GLU A 135 -4.72 -5.75 -23.66
CA GLU A 135 -4.13 -4.74 -24.55
C GLU A 135 -3.65 -3.52 -23.76
N CYS A 136 -4.41 -3.07 -22.78
CA CYS A 136 -3.98 -1.97 -21.91
C CYS A 136 -2.69 -2.30 -21.15
N LEU A 137 -2.49 -3.54 -20.71
CA LEU A 137 -1.25 -3.98 -20.07
C LEU A 137 -0.03 -3.98 -21.01
N GLN A 138 -0.24 -3.96 -22.34
CA GLN A 138 0.82 -3.91 -23.35
C GLN A 138 1.12 -2.48 -23.84
N GLN A 139 0.53 -1.45 -23.24
CA GLN A 139 0.82 -0.07 -23.60
C GLN A 139 2.32 0.26 -23.44
N PRO A 140 2.89 1.13 -24.29
CA PRO A 140 4.32 1.45 -24.27
C PRO A 140 4.83 1.89 -22.91
N LEU A 141 4.06 2.71 -22.18
CA LEU A 141 4.39 3.16 -20.81
C LEU A 141 4.63 1.98 -19.86
N PHE A 142 3.77 0.96 -19.90
CA PHE A 142 3.90 -0.21 -19.04
C PHE A 142 5.07 -1.10 -19.44
N LEU A 143 5.34 -1.22 -20.74
CA LEU A 143 6.48 -1.98 -21.22
C LEU A 143 7.80 -1.34 -20.77
N GLU A 144 7.93 -0.02 -20.88
CA GLU A 144 9.11 0.71 -20.38
C GLU A 144 9.21 0.63 -18.86
N TYR A 145 8.09 0.76 -18.14
CA TYR A 145 8.04 0.64 -16.69
C TYR A 145 8.57 -0.72 -16.21
N ARG A 146 8.23 -1.79 -16.91
CA ARG A 146 8.69 -3.15 -16.58
C ARG A 146 10.15 -3.43 -16.95
N LYS A 147 10.71 -2.71 -17.95
CA LYS A 147 12.12 -2.83 -18.36
C LYS A 147 13.07 -2.08 -17.42
N GLY A 148 12.66 -0.93 -16.94
CA GLY A 148 13.51 0.02 -16.21
C GLY A 148 13.48 -0.11 -14.70
N GLN A 149 13.00 -1.20 -14.16
CA GLN A 149 13.01 -1.44 -12.72
C GLN A 149 14.38 -1.96 -12.29
N PRO A 150 15.11 -1.21 -11.44
CA PRO A 150 16.38 -1.71 -10.88
C PRO A 150 16.13 -2.87 -9.93
#